data_f6af17d42cbdde10d4576c0c6475fa92
#
_entry.id   f6af17d42cbdde10d4576c0c6475fa92
#
_cell.length_a   1.000
_cell.length_b   1.000
_cell.length_c   1.000
_cell.angle_alpha   90.00
_cell.angle_beta   90.00
_cell.angle_gamma   90.00
#
_symmetry.space_group_name_H-M   'P 1'
#
loop_
_entity.id
_entity.type
_entity.pdbx_description
1 polymer ?
#
loop_
_entity_poly.entity_id
_entity_poly.type
_entity_poly.pdbx_seq_one_letter_code
_entity_poly.pdbx_strand_id
1 'polypeptide(L)'
;PANLDNLVILMADDIRLEKVAMREKLRGSLDRLIGQNYIGRTGDTYNFLTDEEQDIRERNQLTQVDTGAIVGDIAKIIFGIIYDAKKFRYGKCDFPFDQMVDNTMYGIATGGMRLRFLTAASDATEKTEFRLMNSSKGSEAIVVLGDTPYYESLEASMKIRKYVKQRNVSQMPKSAQDIIRGQQEEAAKYEAEASKALVEAIENAKFYADGEHLDIKSGNAKAKLTRRWSIWSRMFTASWT
;
A
#
# COMPACT_ATOMS: atom_id res chain seq x y z
N PRO A 1 -20.04 -9.46 -23.21
CA PRO A 1 -19.54 -8.49 -22.24
C PRO A 1 -18.38 -7.68 -22.84
N ALA A 2 -18.30 -6.38 -22.51
CA ALA A 2 -17.25 -5.49 -22.98
C ALA A 2 -15.97 -5.71 -22.16
N ASN A 3 -15.33 -6.87 -22.33
CA ASN A 3 -14.03 -7.17 -21.75
C ASN A 3 -12.90 -6.87 -22.73
N LEU A 4 -11.67 -6.81 -22.23
CA LEU A 4 -10.50 -6.45 -23.04
C LEU A 4 -10.32 -7.37 -24.25
N ASP A 5 -10.52 -8.67 -24.11
CA ASP A 5 -10.33 -9.64 -25.20
C ASP A 5 -11.37 -9.45 -26.31
N ASN A 6 -12.63 -9.24 -25.95
CA ASN A 6 -13.68 -8.96 -26.93
C ASN A 6 -13.47 -7.60 -27.62
N LEU A 7 -12.99 -6.60 -26.89
CA LEU A 7 -12.67 -5.29 -27.49
C LEU A 7 -11.48 -5.40 -28.46
N VAL A 8 -10.46 -6.20 -28.16
CA VAL A 8 -9.34 -6.48 -29.08
C VAL A 8 -9.86 -7.14 -30.37
N ILE A 9 -10.79 -8.10 -30.25
CA ILE A 9 -11.39 -8.80 -31.42
C ILE A 9 -12.21 -7.81 -32.28
N LEU A 10 -13.01 -6.95 -31.63
CA LEU A 10 -13.85 -5.96 -32.35
C LEU A 10 -13.03 -4.87 -33.06
N MET A 11 -11.83 -4.56 -32.54
CA MET A 11 -10.94 -3.54 -33.12
C MET A 11 -9.91 -4.12 -34.11
N ALA A 12 -9.90 -5.43 -34.33
CA ALA A 12 -8.98 -6.07 -35.24
C ALA A 12 -9.46 -5.89 -36.69
N ASP A 13 -8.80 -4.98 -37.42
CA ASP A 13 -9.09 -4.71 -38.87
C ASP A 13 -8.36 -5.68 -39.80
N ASP A 14 -7.36 -6.43 -39.34
CA ASP A 14 -6.56 -7.37 -40.12
C ASP A 14 -6.27 -8.65 -39.33
N ILE A 15 -6.32 -9.80 -40.04
CA ILE A 15 -5.98 -11.13 -39.48
C ILE A 15 -4.50 -11.23 -39.05
N ARG A 16 -3.63 -10.38 -39.60
CA ARG A 16 -2.20 -10.32 -39.31
C ARG A 16 -1.83 -9.44 -38.12
N LEU A 17 -2.84 -8.87 -37.45
CA LEU A 17 -2.60 -7.94 -36.34
C LEU A 17 -1.89 -8.63 -35.17
N GLU A 18 -0.82 -8.03 -34.66
CA GLU A 18 -0.17 -8.47 -33.42
C GLU A 18 -1.10 -8.24 -32.23
N LYS A 19 -1.83 -9.29 -31.84
CA LYS A 19 -2.84 -9.25 -30.77
C LYS A 19 -2.26 -8.73 -29.45
N VAL A 20 -0.99 -9.02 -29.17
CA VAL A 20 -0.32 -8.59 -27.93
C VAL A 20 -0.12 -7.08 -27.91
N ALA A 21 0.43 -6.50 -28.99
CA ALA A 21 0.65 -5.06 -29.10
C ALA A 21 -0.69 -4.29 -29.09
N MET A 22 -1.71 -4.81 -29.76
CA MET A 22 -3.05 -4.21 -29.77
C MET A 22 -3.69 -4.25 -28.38
N ARG A 23 -3.53 -5.36 -27.65
CA ARG A 23 -4.03 -5.52 -26.28
C ARG A 23 -3.41 -4.48 -25.34
N GLU A 24 -2.10 -4.28 -25.40
CA GLU A 24 -1.40 -3.29 -24.58
C GLU A 24 -1.82 -1.85 -24.93
N LYS A 25 -1.92 -1.53 -26.21
CA LYS A 25 -2.40 -0.22 -26.68
C LYS A 25 -3.83 0.06 -26.22
N LEU A 26 -4.71 -0.95 -26.34
CA LEU A 26 -6.10 -0.82 -25.92
C LEU A 26 -6.21 -0.67 -24.40
N ARG A 27 -5.45 -1.48 -23.64
CA ARG A 27 -5.37 -1.35 -22.16
C ARG A 27 -4.98 0.05 -21.75
N GLY A 28 -3.88 0.60 -22.30
CA GLY A 28 -3.45 1.96 -21.99
C GLY A 28 -4.47 3.04 -22.38
N SER A 29 -5.30 2.80 -23.39
CA SER A 29 -6.39 3.71 -23.76
C SER A 29 -7.56 3.61 -22.80
N LEU A 30 -7.94 2.41 -22.38
CA LEU A 30 -8.98 2.17 -21.38
C LEU A 30 -8.58 2.74 -20.02
N ASP A 31 -7.33 2.56 -19.59
CA ASP A 31 -6.83 3.11 -18.33
C ASP A 31 -6.90 4.64 -18.31
N ARG A 32 -6.62 5.30 -19.44
CA ARG A 32 -6.81 6.76 -19.57
C ARG A 32 -8.28 7.18 -19.45
N LEU A 33 -9.19 6.44 -20.11
CA LEU A 33 -10.63 6.72 -20.03
C LEU A 33 -11.20 6.48 -18.63
N ILE A 34 -10.68 5.48 -17.91
CA ILE A 34 -10.99 5.25 -16.48
C ILE A 34 -10.50 6.43 -15.64
N GLY A 35 -9.22 6.85 -15.83
CA GLY A 35 -8.65 7.98 -15.12
C GLY A 35 -9.37 9.31 -15.36
N GLN A 36 -10.03 9.46 -16.50
CA GLN A 36 -10.87 10.60 -16.86
C GLN A 36 -12.35 10.44 -16.48
N ASN A 37 -12.71 9.36 -15.80
CA ASN A 37 -14.09 9.05 -15.37
C ASN A 37 -15.12 8.90 -16.50
N TYR A 38 -14.72 8.57 -17.73
CA TYR A 38 -15.67 8.27 -18.81
C TYR A 38 -16.19 6.84 -18.77
N ILE A 39 -15.35 5.92 -18.33
CA ILE A 39 -15.72 4.51 -18.21
C ILE A 39 -15.39 3.99 -16.80
N GLY A 40 -16.16 2.99 -16.37
CA GLY A 40 -15.90 2.20 -15.18
C GLY A 40 -15.44 0.79 -15.54
N ARG A 41 -14.79 0.11 -14.60
CA ARG A 41 -14.44 -1.30 -14.69
C ARG A 41 -15.07 -2.08 -13.56
N THR A 42 -15.82 -3.14 -13.90
CA THR A 42 -16.42 -4.07 -12.94
C THR A 42 -15.92 -5.47 -13.27
N GLY A 43 -15.00 -5.99 -12.44
CA GLY A 43 -14.28 -7.23 -12.75
C GLY A 43 -13.47 -7.08 -14.04
N ASP A 44 -13.79 -7.89 -15.07
CA ASP A 44 -13.13 -7.84 -16.38
C ASP A 44 -13.91 -7.06 -17.44
N THR A 45 -15.04 -6.43 -17.05
CA THR A 45 -15.90 -5.70 -17.98
C THR A 45 -15.79 -4.19 -17.81
N TYR A 46 -15.89 -3.47 -18.93
CA TYR A 46 -15.91 -2.01 -18.99
C TYR A 46 -17.32 -1.52 -19.30
N ASN A 47 -17.72 -0.42 -18.71
CA ASN A 47 -19.02 0.22 -18.93
C ASN A 47 -18.85 1.73 -19.00
N PHE A 48 -19.65 2.41 -19.78
CA PHE A 48 -19.73 3.87 -19.75
C PHE A 48 -20.35 4.30 -18.42
N LEU A 49 -19.81 5.36 -17.85
CA LEU A 49 -20.37 5.98 -16.67
C LEU A 49 -21.45 6.98 -17.06
N THR A 50 -22.52 7.02 -16.30
CA THR A 50 -23.53 8.08 -16.39
C THR A 50 -22.94 9.39 -15.86
N ASP A 51 -23.57 10.52 -16.22
CA ASP A 51 -23.15 11.85 -15.73
C ASP A 51 -23.14 11.90 -14.19
N GLU A 52 -24.10 11.26 -13.52
CA GLU A 52 -24.18 11.18 -12.08
C GLU A 52 -23.03 10.36 -11.46
N GLU A 53 -22.64 9.25 -12.10
CA GLU A 53 -21.49 8.45 -11.69
C GLU A 53 -20.18 9.21 -11.88
N GLN A 54 -20.02 9.93 -13.00
CA GLN A 54 -18.85 10.77 -13.26
C GLN A 54 -18.70 11.87 -12.22
N ASP A 55 -19.77 12.59 -11.90
CA ASP A 55 -19.77 13.66 -10.88
C ASP A 55 -19.40 13.13 -9.49
N ILE A 56 -19.93 11.98 -9.09
CA ILE A 56 -19.59 11.35 -7.81
C ILE A 56 -18.11 10.90 -7.79
N ARG A 57 -17.60 10.31 -8.87
CA ARG A 57 -16.19 9.89 -8.97
C ARG A 57 -15.23 11.07 -8.96
N GLU A 58 -15.55 12.15 -9.67
CA GLU A 58 -14.74 13.36 -9.68
C GLU A 58 -14.66 13.97 -8.27
N ARG A 59 -15.78 14.06 -7.56
CA ARG A 59 -15.81 14.54 -6.16
C ARG A 59 -15.03 13.64 -5.20
N ASN A 60 -15.06 12.32 -5.42
CA ASN A 60 -14.21 11.40 -4.66
C ASN A 60 -12.72 11.70 -4.89
N GLN A 61 -12.29 11.88 -6.13
CA GLN A 61 -10.90 12.18 -6.48
C GLN A 61 -10.43 13.51 -5.89
N LEU A 62 -11.29 14.53 -5.89
CA LEU A 62 -11.02 15.85 -5.31
C LEU A 62 -11.04 15.86 -3.77
N THR A 63 -11.51 14.78 -3.14
CA THR A 63 -11.54 14.68 -1.69
C THR A 63 -10.11 14.54 -1.16
N GLN A 64 -9.67 15.52 -0.38
CA GLN A 64 -8.33 15.50 0.22
C GLN A 64 -8.29 14.54 1.42
N VAL A 65 -7.24 13.74 1.51
CA VAL A 65 -6.95 12.86 2.64
C VAL A 65 -5.62 13.30 3.25
N ASP A 66 -5.56 13.29 4.57
CA ASP A 66 -4.34 13.63 5.28
C ASP A 66 -3.31 12.49 5.15
N THR A 67 -2.07 12.85 4.79
CA THR A 67 -0.95 11.89 4.67
C THR A 67 -0.74 11.10 5.96
N GLY A 68 -0.87 11.76 7.11
CA GLY A 68 -0.73 11.10 8.42
C GLY A 68 -1.81 10.04 8.65
N ALA A 69 -3.03 10.25 8.13
CA ALA A 69 -4.10 9.25 8.21
C ALA A 69 -3.78 8.03 7.34
N ILE A 70 -3.22 8.22 6.13
CA ILE A 70 -2.80 7.12 5.24
C ILE A 70 -1.67 6.33 5.91
N VAL A 71 -0.64 7.01 6.43
CA VAL A 71 0.47 6.40 7.17
C VAL A 71 -0.04 5.63 8.39
N GLY A 72 -1.04 6.16 9.10
CA GLY A 72 -1.69 5.49 10.22
C GLY A 72 -2.38 4.18 9.82
N ASP A 73 -3.04 4.13 8.67
CA ASP A 73 -3.68 2.91 8.16
C ASP A 73 -2.63 1.91 7.64
N ILE A 74 -1.55 2.37 7.01
CA ILE A 74 -0.39 1.53 6.69
C ILE A 74 0.16 0.87 7.96
N ALA A 75 0.33 1.64 9.04
CA ALA A 75 0.82 1.12 10.32
C ALA A 75 -0.11 0.04 10.91
N LYS A 76 -1.43 0.23 10.83
CA LYS A 76 -2.41 -0.78 11.26
C LYS A 76 -2.30 -2.08 10.47
N ILE A 77 -2.10 -2.00 9.15
CA ILE A 77 -1.94 -3.19 8.31
C ILE A 77 -0.63 -3.89 8.63
N ILE A 78 0.48 -3.15 8.69
CA ILE A 78 1.81 -3.72 8.98
C ILE A 78 1.81 -4.38 10.36
N PHE A 79 1.50 -3.63 11.43
CA PHE A 79 1.65 -4.08 12.81
C PHE A 79 0.42 -4.79 13.38
N GLY A 80 -0.74 -4.68 12.75
CA GLY A 80 -1.94 -5.37 13.18
C GLY A 80 -2.22 -6.68 12.42
N ILE A 81 -1.75 -6.79 11.16
CA ILE A 81 -2.10 -7.92 10.29
C ILE A 81 -0.84 -8.69 9.83
N ILE A 82 0.17 -7.99 9.28
CA ILE A 82 1.33 -8.65 8.67
C ILE A 82 2.34 -9.07 9.74
N TYR A 83 2.64 -8.19 10.69
CA TYR A 83 3.63 -8.40 11.75
C TYR A 83 3.12 -7.91 13.10
N ASP A 84 2.29 -8.69 13.72
CA ASP A 84 1.60 -8.42 15.00
C ASP A 84 2.48 -8.58 16.25
N ALA A 85 3.76 -8.91 16.07
CA ALA A 85 4.71 -9.07 17.18
C ALA A 85 5.01 -7.72 17.85
N LYS A 86 4.88 -7.66 19.18
CA LYS A 86 5.22 -6.49 20.01
C LYS A 86 6.58 -6.62 20.70
N LYS A 87 7.16 -7.81 20.66
CA LYS A 87 8.44 -8.13 21.25
C LYS A 87 9.14 -9.19 20.41
N PHE A 88 10.44 -9.15 20.45
CA PHE A 88 11.31 -10.16 19.86
C PHE A 88 11.87 -11.05 20.96
N ARG A 89 11.82 -12.37 20.77
CA ARG A 89 12.38 -13.33 21.70
C ARG A 89 13.74 -13.83 21.20
N TYR A 90 14.76 -13.63 22.04
CA TYR A 90 16.09 -14.18 21.80
C TYR A 90 16.56 -14.99 22.99
N GLY A 91 16.73 -16.30 22.80
CA GLY A 91 17.00 -17.22 23.90
C GLY A 91 15.87 -17.24 24.93
N LYS A 92 16.19 -16.84 26.16
CA LYS A 92 15.23 -16.74 27.27
C LYS A 92 14.71 -15.31 27.52
N CYS A 93 15.21 -14.32 26.77
CA CYS A 93 14.88 -12.92 26.97
C CYS A 93 13.88 -12.44 25.92
N ASP A 94 12.93 -11.61 26.36
CA ASP A 94 11.98 -10.91 25.51
C ASP A 94 12.41 -9.44 25.40
N PHE A 95 12.56 -8.95 24.16
CA PHE A 95 12.94 -7.57 23.86
C PHE A 95 11.74 -6.84 23.25
N PRO A 96 11.06 -5.95 23.99
CA PRO A 96 10.03 -5.10 23.43
C PRO A 96 10.64 -4.11 22.46
N PHE A 97 9.87 -3.70 21.45
CA PHE A 97 10.32 -2.70 20.49
C PHE A 97 9.21 -1.70 20.15
N ASP A 98 9.63 -0.49 19.88
CA ASP A 98 8.76 0.58 19.40
C ASP A 98 8.43 0.36 17.92
N GLN A 99 7.16 0.50 17.58
CA GLN A 99 6.65 0.31 16.23
C GLN A 99 6.45 1.68 15.56
N MET A 100 7.12 1.94 14.43
CA MET A 100 7.04 3.21 13.72
C MET A 100 6.81 3.01 12.23
N VAL A 101 6.03 3.92 11.64
CA VAL A 101 5.93 4.08 10.18
C VAL A 101 6.19 5.55 9.87
N ASP A 102 7.18 5.79 9.03
CA ASP A 102 7.77 7.10 8.78
C ASP A 102 8.17 7.78 10.11
N ASN A 103 7.52 8.87 10.48
CA ASN A 103 7.73 9.58 11.73
C ASN A 103 6.59 9.36 12.74
N THR A 104 5.66 8.45 12.44
CA THR A 104 4.49 8.18 13.28
C THR A 104 4.68 6.91 14.10
N MET A 105 4.52 7.02 15.41
CA MET A 105 4.54 5.86 16.30
C MET A 105 3.20 5.13 16.28
N TYR A 106 3.26 3.80 16.23
CA TYR A 106 2.11 2.93 16.36
C TYR A 106 2.09 2.27 17.74
N GLY A 107 1.03 2.52 18.50
CA GLY A 107 0.89 1.98 19.87
C GLY A 107 1.62 2.82 20.91
N ILE A 108 2.09 2.16 21.98
CA ILE A 108 2.72 2.80 23.14
C ILE A 108 4.23 2.61 23.04
N ALA A 109 4.99 3.69 23.28
CA ALA A 109 6.45 3.64 23.34
C ALA A 109 6.92 2.74 24.49
N THR A 110 7.88 1.88 24.20
CA THR A 110 8.53 1.00 25.20
C THR A 110 9.87 1.57 25.66
N GLY A 111 10.42 2.56 24.92
CA GLY A 111 11.73 3.15 25.16
C GLY A 111 12.89 2.20 24.86
N GLY A 112 12.60 1.09 24.19
CA GLY A 112 13.60 0.08 23.82
C GLY A 112 14.10 0.23 22.39
N MET A 113 14.25 -0.91 21.75
CA MET A 113 14.60 -0.99 20.33
C MET A 113 13.47 -0.44 19.47
N ARG A 114 13.77 0.08 18.28
CA ARG A 114 12.79 0.65 17.35
C ARG A 114 12.78 -0.09 16.02
N LEU A 115 11.59 -0.45 15.55
CA LEU A 115 11.36 -0.94 14.19
C LEU A 115 10.64 0.13 13.40
N ARG A 116 11.33 0.73 12.44
CA ARG A 116 10.81 1.81 11.60
C ARG A 116 10.65 1.37 10.15
N PHE A 117 9.45 1.54 9.61
CA PHE A 117 9.17 1.39 8.19
C PHE A 117 9.17 2.74 7.51
N LEU A 118 9.83 2.86 6.37
CA LEU A 118 9.79 4.04 5.51
C LEU A 118 8.91 3.73 4.29
N THR A 119 7.84 4.52 4.14
CA THR A 119 6.84 4.37 3.06
C THR A 119 7.17 5.24 1.84
N ALA A 120 6.31 5.19 0.81
CA ALA A 120 6.38 6.11 -0.33
C ALA A 120 6.28 7.59 0.10
N ALA A 121 5.56 7.88 1.20
CA ALA A 121 5.39 9.24 1.74
C ALA A 121 6.62 9.80 2.47
N SER A 122 7.60 8.96 2.85
CA SER A 122 8.83 9.42 3.47
C SER A 122 9.66 10.28 2.52
N ASP A 123 10.33 11.30 3.07
CA ASP A 123 11.23 12.17 2.31
C ASP A 123 12.33 11.34 1.61
N ALA A 124 12.58 11.66 0.35
CA ALA A 124 13.63 11.02 -0.44
C ALA A 124 15.02 11.19 0.21
N THR A 125 15.26 12.30 0.93
CA THR A 125 16.52 12.53 1.63
C THR A 125 16.73 11.57 2.79
N GLU A 126 15.67 11.10 3.46
CA GLU A 126 15.74 10.10 4.52
C GLU A 126 16.07 8.70 3.99
N LYS A 127 15.77 8.44 2.72
CA LYS A 127 16.00 7.15 2.03
C LYS A 127 17.40 7.04 1.42
N THR A 128 18.27 8.03 1.58
CA THR A 128 19.66 7.93 1.12
C THR A 128 20.41 6.89 1.95
N GLU A 129 21.22 6.08 1.29
CA GLU A 129 21.93 4.97 1.94
C GLU A 129 22.77 5.43 3.13
N PHE A 130 23.46 6.57 2.99
CA PHE A 130 24.24 7.17 4.07
C PHE A 130 23.38 7.50 5.31
N ARG A 131 22.19 8.08 5.12
CA ARG A 131 21.27 8.38 6.24
C ARG A 131 20.71 7.13 6.86
N LEU A 132 20.30 6.15 6.05
CA LEU A 132 19.77 4.87 6.51
C LEU A 132 20.81 4.13 7.36
N MET A 133 22.05 4.06 6.91
CA MET A 133 23.14 3.46 7.67
C MET A 133 23.41 4.22 8.98
N ASN A 134 23.45 5.56 8.95
CA ASN A 134 23.67 6.34 10.17
C ASN A 134 22.51 6.23 11.15
N SER A 135 21.26 6.31 10.70
CA SER A 135 20.09 6.22 11.56
C SER A 135 19.91 4.82 12.14
N SER A 136 20.34 3.78 11.40
CA SER A 136 20.27 2.39 11.90
C SER A 136 21.37 1.99 12.86
N LYS A 137 22.33 2.90 13.18
CA LYS A 137 23.32 2.65 14.23
C LYS A 137 22.65 2.67 15.62
N GLY A 138 22.90 1.65 16.40
CA GLY A 138 22.36 1.53 17.75
C GLY A 138 21.00 0.84 17.80
N SER A 139 19.98 1.48 18.39
CA SER A 139 18.72 0.82 18.73
C SER A 139 17.62 0.89 17.66
N GLU A 140 17.90 1.39 16.47
CA GLU A 140 16.92 1.51 15.40
C GLU A 140 17.17 0.53 14.25
N ALA A 141 16.11 -0.11 13.85
CA ALA A 141 16.05 -1.00 12.71
C ALA A 141 15.13 -0.41 11.63
N ILE A 142 15.62 -0.20 10.40
CA ILE A 142 14.90 0.48 9.34
C ILE A 142 14.55 -0.49 8.21
N VAL A 143 13.31 -0.43 7.76
CA VAL A 143 12.77 -1.15 6.60
C VAL A 143 12.32 -0.12 5.57
N VAL A 144 12.99 -0.04 4.44
CA VAL A 144 12.53 0.79 3.31
C VAL A 144 11.64 -0.08 2.44
N LEU A 145 10.35 0.23 2.41
CA LEU A 145 9.38 -0.53 1.64
C LEU A 145 9.69 -0.48 0.14
N GLY A 146 9.45 -1.58 -0.56
CA GLY A 146 9.56 -1.67 -2.01
C GLY A 146 8.50 -0.81 -2.71
N ASP A 147 8.75 -0.50 -3.97
CA ASP A 147 7.86 0.30 -4.82
C ASP A 147 6.71 -0.57 -5.32
N THR A 148 5.56 -0.49 -4.65
CA THR A 148 4.31 -1.15 -5.01
C THR A 148 3.15 -0.18 -4.74
N PRO A 149 1.97 -0.31 -5.41
CA PRO A 149 0.90 0.68 -5.35
C PRO A 149 0.04 0.62 -4.07
N TYR A 150 0.64 0.30 -2.91
CA TYR A 150 -0.09 0.22 -1.64
C TYR A 150 -0.59 1.59 -1.18
N TYR A 151 0.20 2.64 -1.41
CA TYR A 151 -0.12 3.99 -0.95
C TYR A 151 -1.29 4.57 -1.74
N GLU A 152 -1.22 4.49 -3.06
CA GLU A 152 -2.25 4.96 -3.98
C GLU A 152 -3.58 4.23 -3.77
N SER A 153 -3.54 2.93 -3.55
CA SER A 153 -4.72 2.11 -3.27
C SER A 153 -5.38 2.52 -1.94
N LEU A 154 -4.60 2.74 -0.87
CA LEU A 154 -5.14 3.23 0.40
C LEU A 154 -5.70 4.65 0.27
N GLU A 155 -5.00 5.55 -0.41
CA GLU A 155 -5.47 6.91 -0.64
C GLU A 155 -6.82 6.90 -1.38
N ALA A 156 -6.95 6.11 -2.44
CA ALA A 156 -8.19 5.98 -3.20
C ALA A 156 -9.34 5.47 -2.32
N SER A 157 -9.12 4.41 -1.55
CA SER A 157 -10.12 3.91 -0.59
C SER A 157 -10.53 4.98 0.42
N MET A 158 -9.56 5.67 1.02
CA MET A 158 -9.82 6.68 2.04
C MET A 158 -10.55 7.91 1.48
N LYS A 159 -10.28 8.33 0.24
CA LYS A 159 -11.03 9.38 -0.46
C LYS A 159 -12.50 9.02 -0.58
N ILE A 160 -12.80 7.83 -1.06
CA ILE A 160 -14.18 7.34 -1.18
C ILE A 160 -14.87 7.29 0.18
N ARG A 161 -14.25 6.69 1.18
CA ARG A 161 -14.81 6.58 2.54
C ARG A 161 -15.07 7.94 3.17
N LYS A 162 -14.14 8.88 3.02
CA LYS A 162 -14.27 10.23 3.54
C LYS A 162 -15.41 10.98 2.85
N TYR A 163 -15.51 10.90 1.53
CA TYR A 163 -16.60 11.47 0.76
C TYR A 163 -17.96 10.94 1.25
N VAL A 164 -18.10 9.63 1.36
CA VAL A 164 -19.35 9.00 1.82
C VAL A 164 -19.70 9.42 3.24
N LYS A 165 -18.72 9.47 4.15
CA LYS A 165 -18.92 9.88 5.56
C LYS A 165 -19.40 11.33 5.68
N GLN A 166 -19.01 12.20 4.76
CA GLN A 166 -19.42 13.63 4.75
C GLN A 166 -20.82 13.86 4.18
N ARG A 167 -21.49 12.82 3.66
CA ARG A 167 -22.79 12.91 2.99
C ARG A 167 -23.87 12.22 3.78
N ASN A 168 -25.08 12.79 3.72
CA ASN A 168 -26.27 12.12 4.21
C ASN A 168 -26.87 11.23 3.11
N VAL A 169 -26.28 10.06 2.92
CA VAL A 169 -26.60 9.14 1.82
C VAL A 169 -28.08 8.73 1.84
N SER A 170 -28.70 8.62 3.03
CA SER A 170 -30.10 8.22 3.16
C SER A 170 -31.10 9.24 2.60
N GLN A 171 -30.70 10.49 2.42
CA GLN A 171 -31.54 11.55 1.84
C GLN A 171 -31.29 11.77 0.33
N MET A 172 -30.35 11.03 -0.27
CA MET A 172 -30.07 11.12 -1.69
C MET A 172 -31.09 10.33 -2.53
N PRO A 173 -31.23 10.65 -3.84
CA PRO A 173 -31.98 9.81 -4.77
C PRO A 173 -31.47 8.38 -4.75
N LYS A 174 -32.34 7.41 -5.05
CA LYS A 174 -31.99 5.99 -5.02
C LYS A 174 -30.84 5.66 -5.98
N SER A 175 -30.79 6.29 -7.16
CA SER A 175 -29.69 6.15 -8.14
C SER A 175 -28.34 6.52 -7.50
N ALA A 176 -28.24 7.67 -6.84
CA ALA A 176 -27.04 8.09 -6.14
C ALA A 176 -26.65 7.14 -4.98
N GLN A 177 -27.64 6.62 -4.24
CA GLN A 177 -27.39 5.63 -3.18
C GLN A 177 -26.77 4.34 -3.73
N ASP A 178 -27.26 3.86 -4.88
CA ASP A 178 -26.75 2.64 -5.53
C ASP A 178 -25.33 2.87 -6.07
N ILE A 179 -25.05 4.04 -6.65
CA ILE A 179 -23.70 4.43 -7.08
C ILE A 179 -22.74 4.47 -5.88
N ILE A 180 -23.13 5.09 -4.78
CA ILE A 180 -22.31 5.19 -3.56
C ILE A 180 -22.04 3.79 -2.97
N ARG A 181 -23.01 2.88 -3.00
CA ARG A 181 -22.79 1.49 -2.58
C ARG A 181 -21.72 0.83 -3.44
N GLY A 182 -21.78 0.98 -4.76
CA GLY A 182 -20.74 0.49 -5.68
C GLY A 182 -19.36 1.08 -5.37
N GLN A 183 -19.29 2.38 -5.04
CA GLN A 183 -18.04 3.03 -4.63
C GLN A 183 -17.50 2.47 -3.29
N GLN A 184 -18.36 2.14 -2.34
CA GLN A 184 -17.93 1.51 -1.08
C GLN A 184 -17.37 0.10 -1.29
N GLU A 185 -17.96 -0.67 -2.22
CA GLU A 185 -17.41 -1.96 -2.62
C GLU A 185 -16.05 -1.82 -3.33
N GLU A 186 -15.90 -0.78 -4.16
CA GLU A 186 -14.65 -0.43 -4.81
C GLU A 186 -13.57 -0.04 -3.77
N ALA A 187 -13.94 0.77 -2.76
CA ALA A 187 -13.04 1.11 -1.66
C ALA A 187 -12.54 -0.13 -0.88
N ALA A 188 -13.42 -1.10 -0.64
CA ALA A 188 -13.02 -2.35 0.00
C ALA A 188 -12.05 -3.18 -0.85
N LYS A 189 -12.19 -3.16 -2.19
CA LYS A 189 -11.23 -3.79 -3.11
C LYS A 189 -9.88 -3.10 -3.05
N TYR A 190 -9.83 -1.77 -3.07
CA TYR A 190 -8.57 -1.01 -2.91
C TYR A 190 -7.87 -1.34 -1.59
N GLU A 191 -8.58 -1.50 -0.48
CA GLU A 191 -7.98 -1.93 0.80
C GLU A 191 -7.39 -3.34 0.74
N ALA A 192 -8.07 -4.26 0.09
CA ALA A 192 -7.57 -5.61 -0.10
C ALA A 192 -6.33 -5.64 -1.02
N GLU A 193 -6.33 -4.84 -2.08
CA GLU A 193 -5.19 -4.67 -2.99
C GLU A 193 -4.01 -4.02 -2.27
N ALA A 194 -4.25 -2.97 -1.48
CA ALA A 194 -3.22 -2.32 -0.67
C ALA A 194 -2.58 -3.27 0.33
N SER A 195 -3.37 -4.12 0.97
CA SER A 195 -2.85 -5.13 1.90
C SER A 195 -1.93 -6.14 1.21
N LYS A 196 -2.27 -6.58 0.00
CA LYS A 196 -1.42 -7.47 -0.82
C LYS A 196 -0.16 -6.75 -1.27
N ALA A 197 -0.30 -5.51 -1.77
CA ALA A 197 0.82 -4.70 -2.22
C ALA A 197 1.79 -4.37 -1.08
N LEU A 198 1.31 -4.19 0.17
CA LEU A 198 2.16 -4.02 1.35
C LEU A 198 2.96 -5.28 1.69
N VAL A 199 2.36 -6.46 1.56
CA VAL A 199 3.12 -7.73 1.72
C VAL A 199 4.24 -7.80 0.70
N GLU A 200 3.96 -7.52 -0.57
CA GLU A 200 4.94 -7.49 -1.64
C GLU A 200 6.01 -6.40 -1.41
N ALA A 201 5.61 -5.20 -0.95
CA ALA A 201 6.53 -4.13 -0.61
C ALA A 201 7.51 -4.53 0.50
N ILE A 202 7.07 -5.30 1.51
CA ILE A 202 7.93 -5.83 2.57
C ILE A 202 8.84 -6.94 2.03
N GLU A 203 8.35 -7.79 1.15
CA GLU A 203 9.16 -8.84 0.51
C GLU A 203 10.26 -8.28 -0.38
N ASN A 204 10.04 -7.14 -1.00
CA ASN A 204 11.00 -6.41 -1.83
C ASN A 204 11.73 -5.28 -1.06
N ALA A 205 11.53 -5.17 0.25
CA ALA A 205 12.11 -4.10 1.06
C ALA A 205 13.62 -4.23 1.24
N LYS A 206 14.25 -3.07 1.43
CA LYS A 206 15.64 -2.98 1.89
C LYS A 206 15.68 -2.86 3.41
N PHE A 207 16.59 -3.59 4.02
CA PHE A 207 16.70 -3.67 5.49
C PHE A 207 18.04 -3.08 5.96
N TYR A 208 17.99 -2.25 6.99
CA TYR A 208 19.16 -1.63 7.60
C TYR A 208 19.12 -1.82 9.11
N ALA A 209 20.23 -2.22 9.70
CA ALA A 209 20.42 -2.30 11.15
C ALA A 209 21.92 -2.25 11.49
N ASP A 210 22.26 -1.67 12.64
CA ASP A 210 23.65 -1.52 13.13
C ASP A 210 24.59 -0.84 12.12
N GLY A 211 24.07 0.10 11.34
CA GLY A 211 24.82 0.82 10.33
C GLY A 211 25.08 0.05 9.04
N GLU A 212 24.49 -1.13 8.83
CA GLU A 212 24.70 -1.98 7.69
C GLU A 212 23.41 -2.27 6.91
N HIS A 213 23.55 -2.49 5.60
CA HIS A 213 22.49 -3.04 4.75
C HIS A 213 22.45 -4.56 4.91
N LEU A 214 21.29 -5.10 5.29
CA LEU A 214 21.10 -6.53 5.49
C LEU A 214 20.47 -7.18 4.24
N ASP A 215 21.20 -8.06 3.58
CA ASP A 215 20.69 -8.84 2.45
C ASP A 215 19.90 -10.08 2.92
N ILE A 216 18.58 -9.96 2.96
CA ILE A 216 17.67 -11.04 3.38
C ILE A 216 17.05 -11.68 2.14
N LYS A 217 17.74 -12.67 1.57
CA LYS A 217 17.43 -13.26 0.25
C LYS A 217 16.18 -14.14 0.17
N SER A 218 15.63 -14.63 1.29
CA SER A 218 14.51 -15.60 1.23
C SER A 218 13.53 -15.51 2.38
N GLY A 219 12.26 -15.77 2.08
CA GLY A 219 11.16 -15.86 3.04
C GLY A 219 10.00 -14.90 2.71
N ASN A 220 8.82 -15.21 3.24
CA ASN A 220 7.69 -14.29 3.19
C ASN A 220 7.92 -13.07 4.09
N ALA A 221 7.06 -12.05 3.97
CA ALA A 221 7.18 -10.79 4.71
C ALA A 221 7.41 -11.01 6.23
N LYS A 222 6.61 -11.84 6.89
CA LYS A 222 6.74 -12.15 8.33
C LYS A 222 8.06 -12.84 8.66
N ALA A 223 8.51 -13.79 7.83
CA ALA A 223 9.77 -14.48 8.02
C ALA A 223 10.98 -13.57 7.83
N LYS A 224 10.95 -12.66 6.86
CA LYS A 224 12.00 -11.66 6.63
C LYS A 224 12.14 -10.74 7.84
N LEU A 225 11.04 -10.25 8.37
CA LEU A 225 11.01 -9.40 9.56
C LEU A 225 11.52 -10.15 10.80
N THR A 226 11.15 -11.41 10.98
CA THR A 226 11.60 -12.23 12.13
C THR A 226 13.10 -12.56 12.03
N ARG A 227 13.61 -12.95 10.85
CA ARG A 227 15.06 -13.26 10.68
C ARG A 227 15.94 -12.06 10.94
N ARG A 228 15.50 -10.89 10.59
CA ARG A 228 16.21 -9.65 10.86
C ARG A 228 16.50 -9.45 12.34
N TRP A 229 15.52 -9.71 13.21
CA TRP A 229 15.69 -9.62 14.64
C TRP A 229 16.77 -10.59 15.16
N SER A 230 16.87 -11.78 14.59
CA SER A 230 17.90 -12.75 14.98
C SER A 230 19.32 -12.30 14.60
N ILE A 231 19.49 -11.58 13.50
CA ILE A 231 20.77 -11.01 13.09
C ILE A 231 21.14 -9.83 13.99
N TRP A 232 20.20 -8.91 14.19
CA TRP A 232 20.41 -7.71 15.00
C TRP A 232 20.61 -8.01 16.47
N SER A 233 19.88 -8.97 17.04
CA SER A 233 20.06 -9.39 18.44
C SER A 233 21.44 -10.00 18.72
N ARG A 234 22.06 -10.69 17.74
CA ARG A 234 23.44 -11.18 17.85
C ARG A 234 24.43 -10.02 17.94
N MET A 235 24.24 -8.98 17.14
CA MET A 235 25.10 -7.79 17.14
C MET A 235 24.93 -7.02 18.47
N PHE A 236 23.69 -6.84 18.94
CA PHE A 236 23.41 -6.14 20.18
C PHE A 236 23.94 -6.85 21.43
N THR A 237 23.87 -8.19 21.49
CA THR A 237 24.45 -8.96 22.61
C THR A 237 25.96 -9.01 22.59
N ALA A 238 26.59 -8.91 21.42
CA ALA A 238 28.05 -8.85 21.29
C ALA A 238 28.65 -7.52 21.78
N SER A 239 27.85 -6.43 21.82
CA SER A 239 28.30 -5.13 22.33
C SER A 239 28.16 -4.98 23.87
N TRP A 240 27.58 -5.97 24.56
CA TRP A 240 27.38 -5.99 26.03
C TRP A 240 28.33 -6.98 26.73
N THR A 241 29.14 -7.70 26.00
CA THR A 241 30.26 -8.54 26.51
C THR A 241 31.59 -7.88 26.22
#